data_7b33420104334d9f8da83eff7e8ba82f
#
_entry.id   7b33420104334d9f8da83eff7e8ba82f
#
_cell.length_a   1.000
_cell.length_b   1.000
_cell.length_c   1.000
_cell.angle_alpha   90.00
_cell.angle_beta   90.00
_cell.angle_gamma   90.00
#
_symmetry.space_group_name_H-M   'P 1'
#
loop_
_entity.id
_entity.type
_entity.pdbx_description
1 polymer ?
#
loop_
_entity_poly.entity_id
_entity_poly.type
_entity_poly.pdbx_seq_one_letter_code
_entity_poly.pdbx_strand_id
1 'polypeptide(L)'
;MQAATAIEQATKYGITRKVKLTYDQAIAKITETLKEQGFGILTQIDVKTTLKAKIDKDIPPYIIMGACNPNLAYQALTSETNIGLLLPCNVVVYTDPADSKTVVGILDPSTMVELTGKPEMGSVAKEARKRLEAALSAIE
;
A
#
# COMPACT_ATOMS: atom_id res chain seq x y z
N MET A 1 2.76 24.04 -12.22
CA MET A 1 2.21 22.78 -11.73
C MET A 1 3.31 21.93 -11.14
N GLN A 2 3.17 21.49 -9.90
CA GLN A 2 4.21 20.67 -9.26
C GLN A 2 4.03 19.22 -9.65
N ALA A 3 5.10 18.54 -9.99
CA ALA A 3 5.09 17.09 -10.18
C ALA A 3 5.01 16.39 -8.82
N ALA A 4 4.59 15.15 -8.83
CA ALA A 4 4.69 14.30 -7.65
C ALA A 4 6.17 14.14 -7.26
N THR A 5 6.44 13.93 -5.96
CA THR A 5 7.80 13.65 -5.49
C THR A 5 8.24 12.27 -5.96
N ALA A 6 9.53 12.02 -5.92
CA ALA A 6 10.06 10.69 -6.19
C ALA A 6 9.54 9.68 -5.15
N ILE A 7 9.52 8.42 -5.53
CA ILE A 7 9.26 7.32 -4.60
C ILE A 7 10.42 7.28 -3.60
N GLU A 8 10.08 7.14 -2.33
CA GLU A 8 11.09 7.05 -1.28
C GLU A 8 10.81 5.89 -0.32
N GLN A 9 11.87 5.36 0.26
CA GLN A 9 11.79 4.36 1.31
C GLN A 9 11.61 5.12 2.63
N ALA A 10 10.36 5.48 2.95
CA ALA A 10 10.05 6.29 4.13
C ALA A 10 10.37 5.57 5.44
N THR A 11 10.23 4.24 5.47
CA THR A 11 10.51 3.38 6.62
C THR A 11 11.14 2.09 6.13
N LYS A 12 11.53 1.21 7.06
CA LYS A 12 12.01 -0.13 6.69
C LYS A 12 10.96 -0.97 5.99
N TYR A 13 9.69 -0.64 6.17
CA TYR A 13 8.57 -1.46 5.68
C TYR A 13 7.67 -0.74 4.68
N GLY A 14 7.94 0.50 4.36
CA GLY A 14 7.04 1.29 3.52
C GLY A 14 7.73 2.12 2.47
N ILE A 15 7.18 2.10 1.26
CA ILE A 15 7.55 2.97 0.16
C ILE A 15 6.41 3.96 -0.06
N THR A 16 6.73 5.25 -0.17
CA THR A 16 5.73 6.31 -0.25
C THR A 16 6.02 7.27 -1.39
N ARG A 17 4.98 8.03 -1.74
CA ARG A 17 5.08 9.12 -2.71
C ARG A 17 4.09 10.21 -2.33
N LYS A 18 4.54 11.46 -2.26
CA LYS A 18 3.63 12.61 -2.17
C LYS A 18 3.15 12.94 -3.57
N VAL A 19 1.84 13.14 -3.70
CA VAL A 19 1.22 13.40 -4.99
C VAL A 19 0.44 14.70 -4.95
N LYS A 20 0.16 15.24 -6.12
CA LYS A 20 -0.62 16.48 -6.27
C LYS A 20 -2.11 16.26 -6.21
N LEU A 21 -2.53 15.03 -6.38
CA LEU A 21 -3.95 14.68 -6.38
C LEU A 21 -4.58 14.95 -5.02
N THR A 22 -5.88 15.22 -5.01
CA THR A 22 -6.63 15.25 -3.76
C THR A 22 -6.67 13.83 -3.17
N TYR A 23 -7.05 13.74 -1.89
CA TYR A 23 -7.21 12.47 -1.22
C TYR A 23 -8.10 11.50 -2.03
N ASP A 24 -9.29 11.95 -2.45
CA ASP A 24 -10.21 11.11 -3.22
C ASP A 24 -9.68 10.74 -4.61
N GLN A 25 -9.04 11.69 -5.29
CA GLN A 25 -8.42 11.42 -6.59
C GLN A 25 -7.29 10.41 -6.48
N ALA A 26 -6.49 10.51 -5.41
CA ALA A 26 -5.38 9.58 -5.19
C ALA A 26 -5.89 8.15 -4.94
N ILE A 27 -6.97 7.99 -4.18
CA ILE A 27 -7.59 6.68 -3.94
C ILE A 27 -8.03 6.06 -5.27
N ALA A 28 -8.73 6.82 -6.09
CA ALA A 28 -9.19 6.35 -7.40
C ALA A 28 -8.03 5.98 -8.31
N LYS A 29 -6.99 6.81 -8.34
CA LYS A 29 -5.85 6.60 -9.23
C LYS A 29 -4.99 5.42 -8.82
N ILE A 30 -4.67 5.29 -7.53
CA ILE A 30 -3.87 4.13 -7.08
C ILE A 30 -4.65 2.82 -7.27
N THR A 31 -5.96 2.82 -7.08
CA THR A 31 -6.79 1.66 -7.34
C THR A 31 -6.68 1.22 -8.81
N GLU A 32 -6.73 2.19 -9.72
CA GLU A 32 -6.60 1.94 -11.15
C GLU A 32 -5.21 1.42 -11.52
N THR A 33 -4.14 2.07 -11.05
CA THR A 33 -2.78 1.65 -11.40
C THR A 33 -2.42 0.31 -10.78
N LEU A 34 -2.91 0.00 -9.59
CA LEU A 34 -2.74 -1.32 -8.98
C LEU A 34 -3.44 -2.40 -9.82
N LYS A 35 -4.63 -2.13 -10.30
CA LYS A 35 -5.37 -3.07 -11.14
C LYS A 35 -4.59 -3.38 -12.42
N GLU A 36 -3.97 -2.38 -13.02
CA GLU A 36 -3.12 -2.56 -14.20
C GLU A 36 -1.92 -3.48 -13.91
N GLN A 37 -1.47 -3.53 -12.67
CA GLN A 37 -0.38 -4.38 -12.23
C GLN A 37 -0.86 -5.72 -11.65
N GLY A 38 -2.15 -6.03 -11.81
CA GLY A 38 -2.72 -7.29 -11.36
C GLY A 38 -3.12 -7.32 -9.88
N PHE A 39 -3.21 -6.16 -9.22
CA PHE A 39 -3.62 -6.08 -7.81
C PHE A 39 -5.03 -5.53 -7.71
N GLY A 40 -5.93 -6.32 -7.12
CA GLY A 40 -7.28 -5.87 -6.81
C GLY A 40 -7.39 -5.41 -5.37
N ILE A 41 -8.28 -4.45 -5.11
CA ILE A 41 -8.56 -3.99 -3.75
C ILE A 41 -9.63 -4.89 -3.15
N LEU A 42 -9.28 -5.61 -2.08
CA LEU A 42 -10.18 -6.52 -1.40
C LEU A 42 -10.88 -5.89 -0.20
N THR A 43 -10.18 -5.00 0.50
CA THR A 43 -10.68 -4.40 1.73
C THR A 43 -10.36 -2.92 1.75
N GLN A 44 -11.20 -2.15 2.48
CA GLN A 44 -10.98 -0.74 2.72
C GLN A 44 -11.36 -0.43 4.16
N ILE A 45 -10.50 0.31 4.85
CA ILE A 45 -10.77 0.77 6.21
C ILE A 45 -10.57 2.29 6.22
N ASP A 46 -11.67 3.01 6.44
CA ASP A 46 -11.62 4.46 6.61
C ASP A 46 -11.30 4.74 8.08
N VAL A 47 -10.04 5.03 8.35
CA VAL A 47 -9.54 5.19 9.72
C VAL A 47 -10.13 6.45 10.37
N LYS A 48 -10.26 7.53 9.60
CA LYS A 48 -10.84 8.78 10.11
C LYS A 48 -12.26 8.54 10.62
N THR A 49 -13.09 7.94 9.82
CA THR A 49 -14.48 7.63 10.18
C THR A 49 -14.55 6.67 11.36
N THR A 50 -13.71 5.65 11.36
CA THR A 50 -13.67 4.64 12.41
C THR A 50 -13.31 5.24 13.76
N LEU A 51 -12.26 6.06 13.83
CA LEU A 51 -11.82 6.66 15.08
C LEU A 51 -12.84 7.67 15.60
N LYS A 52 -13.47 8.42 14.70
CA LYS A 52 -14.52 9.35 15.10
C LYS A 52 -15.71 8.60 15.74
N ALA A 53 -16.14 7.52 15.09
CA ALA A 53 -17.30 6.75 15.58
C ALA A 53 -17.01 6.01 16.89
N LYS A 54 -15.81 5.46 17.07
CA LYS A 54 -15.51 4.58 18.21
C LYS A 54 -14.99 5.32 19.43
N ILE A 55 -14.23 6.36 19.27
CA ILE A 55 -13.57 7.06 20.40
C ILE A 55 -13.67 8.58 20.32
N ASP A 56 -14.44 9.10 19.39
CA ASP A 56 -14.67 10.54 19.18
C ASP A 56 -13.35 11.31 19.02
N LYS A 57 -12.42 10.77 18.23
CA LYS A 57 -11.15 11.42 17.91
C LYS A 57 -11.12 11.80 16.44
N ASP A 58 -10.52 12.96 16.18
CA ASP A 58 -10.38 13.51 14.83
C ASP A 58 -8.95 13.37 14.34
N ILE A 59 -8.81 12.83 13.13
CA ILE A 59 -7.54 12.79 12.39
C ILE A 59 -7.79 13.28 10.97
N PRO A 60 -6.75 13.68 10.23
CA PRO A 60 -6.90 13.96 8.80
C PRO A 60 -7.37 12.71 8.05
N PRO A 61 -7.89 12.86 6.83
CA PRO A 61 -8.31 11.72 6.02
C PRO A 61 -7.22 10.64 5.93
N TYR A 62 -7.61 9.39 6.15
CA TYR A 62 -6.70 8.25 6.14
C TYR A 62 -7.48 7.00 5.77
N ILE A 63 -7.05 6.29 4.73
CA ILE A 63 -7.65 5.01 4.34
C ILE A 63 -6.57 3.93 4.24
N ILE A 64 -6.90 2.73 4.70
CA ILE A 64 -6.08 1.54 4.52
C ILE A 64 -6.79 0.63 3.55
N MET A 65 -6.12 0.25 2.47
CA MET A 65 -6.67 -0.64 1.46
C MET A 65 -5.84 -1.92 1.40
N GLY A 66 -6.51 -3.06 1.33
CA GLY A 66 -5.84 -4.34 1.18
C GLY A 66 -5.78 -4.72 -0.29
N ALA A 67 -4.58 -4.76 -0.86
CA ALA A 67 -4.36 -5.11 -2.25
C ALA A 67 -3.88 -6.55 -2.39
N CYS A 68 -4.40 -7.27 -3.36
CA CYS A 68 -4.04 -8.67 -3.59
C CYS A 68 -3.82 -8.97 -5.07
N ASN A 69 -2.71 -9.63 -5.35
CA ASN A 69 -2.49 -10.29 -6.63
C ASN A 69 -2.70 -11.78 -6.36
N PRO A 70 -3.76 -12.40 -6.90
CA PRO A 70 -4.10 -13.79 -6.55
C PRO A 70 -2.99 -14.79 -6.83
N ASN A 71 -2.27 -14.65 -7.93
CA ASN A 71 -1.18 -15.57 -8.27
C ASN A 71 -0.02 -15.49 -7.29
N LEU A 72 0.37 -14.28 -6.93
CA LEU A 72 1.46 -14.07 -5.97
C LEU A 72 1.02 -14.51 -4.57
N ALA A 73 -0.22 -14.23 -4.19
CA ALA A 73 -0.77 -14.67 -2.91
C ALA A 73 -0.81 -16.20 -2.81
N TYR A 74 -1.20 -16.87 -3.88
CA TYR A 74 -1.20 -18.33 -3.93
C TYR A 74 0.19 -18.91 -3.73
N GLN A 75 1.19 -18.35 -4.42
CA GLN A 75 2.58 -18.79 -4.26
C GLN A 75 3.07 -18.58 -2.82
N ALA A 76 2.75 -17.44 -2.23
CA ALA A 76 3.14 -17.15 -0.85
C ALA A 76 2.49 -18.12 0.13
N LEU A 77 1.19 -18.35 0.01
CA LEU A 77 0.43 -19.22 0.91
C LEU A 77 0.85 -20.68 0.80
N THR A 78 1.24 -21.14 -0.38
CA THR A 78 1.73 -22.52 -0.55
C THR A 78 3.14 -22.70 0.00
N SER A 79 3.96 -21.65 0.02
CA SER A 79 5.28 -21.68 0.64
C SER A 79 5.20 -21.58 2.17
N GLU A 80 4.29 -20.77 2.69
CA GLU A 80 4.13 -20.52 4.11
C GLU A 80 2.67 -20.26 4.44
N THR A 81 2.00 -21.24 5.04
CA THR A 81 0.56 -21.13 5.35
C THR A 81 0.23 -19.93 6.23
N ASN A 82 1.10 -19.61 7.19
CA ASN A 82 0.85 -18.51 8.13
C ASN A 82 1.13 -17.12 7.55
N ILE A 83 1.55 -17.05 6.28
CA ILE A 83 1.81 -15.75 5.65
C ILE A 83 0.54 -14.89 5.58
N GLY A 84 -0.62 -15.50 5.73
CA GLY A 84 -1.88 -14.75 5.82
C GLY A 84 -1.88 -13.69 6.91
N LEU A 85 -1.04 -13.86 7.95
CA LEU A 85 -0.87 -12.85 8.99
C LEU A 85 -0.23 -11.57 8.45
N LEU A 86 0.48 -11.65 7.33
CA LEU A 86 1.14 -10.52 6.67
C LEU A 86 0.44 -10.11 5.38
N LEU A 87 -0.72 -10.66 5.11
CA LEU A 87 -1.54 -10.36 3.94
C LEU A 87 -2.86 -9.71 4.38
N PRO A 88 -3.50 -8.93 3.51
CA PRO A 88 -3.07 -8.53 2.17
C PRO A 88 -1.95 -7.47 2.20
N CYS A 89 -1.39 -7.13 1.03
CA CYS A 89 -0.46 -6.02 0.95
C CYS A 89 -1.22 -4.72 1.19
N ASN A 90 -0.88 -4.02 2.25
CA ASN A 90 -1.57 -2.79 2.60
C ASN A 90 -1.07 -1.62 1.76
N VAL A 91 -2.03 -0.84 1.29
CA VAL A 91 -1.80 0.43 0.60
C VAL A 91 -2.53 1.49 1.40
N VAL A 92 -1.87 2.59 1.70
CA VAL A 92 -2.49 3.67 2.44
C VAL A 92 -2.53 4.93 1.60
N VAL A 93 -3.59 5.71 1.77
CA VAL A 93 -3.68 7.08 1.24
C VAL A 93 -4.09 7.96 2.40
N TYR A 94 -3.35 9.03 2.60
CA TYR A 94 -3.68 9.94 3.68
C TYR A 94 -3.28 11.38 3.35
N THR A 95 -3.88 12.30 4.09
CA THR A 95 -3.48 13.71 4.07
C THR A 95 -2.45 13.93 5.17
N ASP A 96 -1.25 14.36 4.79
CA ASP A 96 -0.18 14.62 5.75
C ASP A 96 -0.56 15.83 6.61
N PRO A 97 -0.61 15.68 7.95
CA PRO A 97 -1.00 16.80 8.82
C PRO A 97 0.03 17.94 8.81
N ALA A 98 1.27 17.69 8.40
CA ALA A 98 2.31 18.71 8.41
C ALA A 98 2.16 19.72 7.28
N ASP A 99 1.75 19.29 6.08
CA ASP A 99 1.70 20.15 4.91
C ASP A 99 0.40 20.04 4.09
N SER A 100 -0.55 19.25 4.56
CA SER A 100 -1.84 18.99 3.89
C SER A 100 -1.72 18.36 2.52
N LYS A 101 -0.57 17.79 2.20
CA LYS A 101 -0.37 17.07 0.95
C LYS A 101 -0.88 15.63 1.04
N THR A 102 -1.23 15.07 -0.11
CA THR A 102 -1.67 13.69 -0.20
C THR A 102 -0.47 12.77 -0.34
N VAL A 103 -0.43 11.74 0.49
CA VAL A 103 0.62 10.71 0.47
C VAL A 103 0.00 9.38 0.12
N VAL A 104 0.64 8.63 -0.77
CA VAL A 104 0.30 7.24 -1.07
C VAL A 104 1.47 6.37 -0.63
N GLY A 105 1.18 5.36 0.18
CA GLY A 105 2.18 4.45 0.71
C GLY A 105 1.83 3.00 0.46
N ILE A 106 2.85 2.17 0.32
CA ILE A 106 2.71 0.74 0.05
C ILE A 106 3.63 -0.03 0.98
N LEU A 107 3.13 -1.14 1.53
CA LEU A 107 3.98 -2.06 2.28
C LEU A 107 5.06 -2.61 1.35
N ASP A 108 6.31 -2.59 1.82
CA ASP A 108 7.41 -3.20 1.09
C ASP A 108 7.33 -4.72 1.26
N PRO A 109 7.06 -5.48 0.18
CA PRO A 109 6.94 -6.93 0.30
C PRO A 109 8.19 -7.67 0.78
N SER A 110 9.36 -7.03 0.73
CA SER A 110 10.58 -7.65 1.25
C SER A 110 10.49 -7.92 2.76
N THR A 111 9.57 -7.26 3.47
CA THR A 111 9.30 -7.56 4.88
C THR A 111 8.87 -9.01 5.10
N MET A 112 8.23 -9.63 4.10
CA MET A 112 7.84 -11.04 4.20
C MET A 112 9.04 -11.96 4.32
N VAL A 113 10.12 -11.67 3.60
CA VAL A 113 11.37 -12.45 3.69
C VAL A 113 12.01 -12.24 5.05
N GLU A 114 12.09 -10.99 5.50
CA GLU A 114 12.72 -10.67 6.79
C GLU A 114 11.98 -11.31 7.96
N LEU A 115 10.65 -11.19 7.98
CA LEU A 115 9.84 -11.66 9.10
C LEU A 115 9.70 -13.19 9.13
N THR A 116 9.59 -13.83 7.96
CA THR A 116 9.46 -15.30 7.89
C THR A 116 10.78 -16.01 8.01
N GLY A 117 11.88 -15.35 7.68
CA GLY A 117 13.20 -15.97 7.59
C GLY A 117 13.27 -17.00 6.47
N LYS A 118 12.38 -16.94 5.48
CA LYS A 118 12.31 -17.93 4.39
C LYS A 118 12.79 -17.30 3.07
N PRO A 119 14.04 -17.60 2.64
CA PRO A 119 14.58 -17.07 1.39
C PRO A 119 13.74 -17.42 0.15
N GLU A 120 13.01 -18.52 0.18
CA GLU A 120 12.14 -18.93 -0.93
C GLU A 120 10.99 -17.96 -1.18
N MET A 121 10.67 -17.09 -0.22
CA MET A 121 9.70 -16.02 -0.38
C MET A 121 10.27 -14.87 -1.21
N GLY A 122 11.56 -14.84 -1.44
CA GLY A 122 12.25 -13.73 -2.10
C GLY A 122 11.76 -13.44 -3.51
N SER A 123 11.51 -14.48 -4.31
CA SER A 123 11.05 -14.29 -5.69
C SER A 123 9.65 -13.69 -5.75
N VAL A 124 8.75 -14.13 -4.88
CA VAL A 124 7.39 -13.60 -4.77
C VAL A 124 7.43 -12.15 -4.31
N ALA A 125 8.21 -11.87 -3.27
CA ALA A 125 8.35 -10.52 -2.71
C ALA A 125 8.94 -9.55 -3.74
N LYS A 126 9.94 -9.98 -4.48
CA LYS A 126 10.59 -9.16 -5.51
C LYS A 126 9.63 -8.81 -6.64
N GLU A 127 8.85 -9.79 -7.11
CA GLU A 127 7.88 -9.55 -8.17
C GLU A 127 6.75 -8.64 -7.68
N ALA A 128 6.26 -8.84 -6.47
CA ALA A 128 5.25 -8.00 -5.86
C ALA A 128 5.76 -6.55 -5.74
N ARG A 129 6.98 -6.35 -5.24
CA ARG A 129 7.58 -5.04 -5.10
C ARG A 129 7.69 -4.32 -6.45
N LYS A 130 8.17 -5.02 -7.46
CA LYS A 130 8.30 -4.46 -8.81
C LYS A 130 6.98 -3.92 -9.32
N ARG A 131 5.91 -4.69 -9.19
CA ARG A 131 4.58 -4.29 -9.64
C ARG A 131 3.98 -3.17 -8.81
N LEU A 132 4.17 -3.22 -7.49
CA LEU A 132 3.67 -2.18 -6.59
C LEU A 132 4.39 -0.86 -6.83
N GLU A 133 5.70 -0.87 -7.04
CA GLU A 133 6.45 0.33 -7.41
C GLU A 133 5.99 0.89 -8.74
N ALA A 134 5.71 0.04 -9.73
CA ALA A 134 5.18 0.49 -11.02
C ALA A 134 3.84 1.20 -10.85
N ALA A 135 2.95 0.65 -10.03
CA ALA A 135 1.67 1.28 -9.72
C ALA A 135 1.84 2.63 -9.04
N LEU A 136 2.74 2.71 -8.06
CA LEU A 136 3.01 3.95 -7.34
C LEU A 136 3.67 5.01 -8.24
N SER A 137 4.57 4.59 -9.13
CA SER A 137 5.24 5.50 -10.06
C SER A 137 4.28 6.08 -11.10
N ALA A 138 3.18 5.41 -11.38
CA ALA A 138 2.22 5.82 -12.40
C ALA A 138 1.26 6.92 -11.92
N ILE A 139 1.25 7.25 -10.64
CA ILE A 139 0.40 8.32 -10.12
C ILE A 139 1.19 9.59 -9.90
N GLU A 140 0.54 10.73 -10.12
CA GLU A 140 1.10 12.07 -9.96
C GLU A 140 0.28 12.88 -8.96
#